data_37a03113f108c10152a03cf225537cea
#
_entry.id   37a03113f108c10152a03cf225537cea
#
_cell.length_a   1.000
_cell.length_b   1.000
_cell.length_c   1.000
_cell.angle_alpha   90.00
_cell.angle_beta   90.00
_cell.angle_gamma   90.00
#
_symmetry.space_group_name_H-M   'P 1'
#
loop_
_entity.id
_entity.type
_entity.pdbx_description
1 polymer ?
#
loop_
_entity_poly.entity_id
_entity_poly.type
_entity_poly.pdbx_seq_one_letter_code
_entity_poly.pdbx_strand_id
1 'polypeptide(L)'
;MPYTTNQLIEKNLEWLVKQNVQVLWQSGKLYYQEYRKYQDLEGVKVLEFINRMDYAYAAADVIISRAGASSISELCIVGKPVLFIPSPNVAEDHQTKNAMAVVDKNGALMLKESELDKFQDVFESLLKDENKQKELSKNIKQLALPKATEHIANEVEKLINR
;
A
#
# COMPACT_ATOMS: atom_id res chain seq x y z
N MET A 1 7.56 -8.04 -0.55
CA MET A 1 6.13 -8.35 -0.75
C MET A 1 5.89 -9.84 -0.66
N PRO A 2 4.77 -10.30 -0.16
CA PRO A 2 4.38 -11.70 -0.25
C PRO A 2 4.14 -12.14 -1.70
N TYR A 3 4.25 -13.42 -1.93
CA TYR A 3 4.13 -14.04 -3.25
C TYR A 3 2.85 -13.65 -4.02
N THR A 4 1.70 -13.69 -3.35
CA THR A 4 0.39 -13.37 -3.97
C THR A 4 0.32 -11.95 -4.56
N THR A 5 0.87 -10.95 -3.88
CA THR A 5 0.86 -9.57 -4.41
C THR A 5 1.79 -9.43 -5.61
N ASN A 6 2.95 -10.10 -5.58
CA ASN A 6 3.86 -10.11 -6.72
C ASN A 6 3.19 -10.77 -7.94
N GLN A 7 2.55 -11.94 -7.74
CA GLN A 7 1.81 -12.62 -8.82
C GLN A 7 0.65 -11.78 -9.37
N LEU A 8 -0.05 -11.04 -8.50
CA LEU A 8 -1.11 -10.14 -8.96
C LEU A 8 -0.56 -9.06 -9.88
N ILE A 9 0.55 -8.41 -9.49
CA ILE A 9 1.19 -7.39 -10.32
C ILE A 9 1.70 -8.02 -11.62
N GLU A 10 2.39 -9.15 -11.58
CA GLU A 10 2.86 -9.87 -12.76
C GLU A 10 1.72 -10.16 -13.74
N LYS A 11 0.63 -10.76 -13.27
CA LYS A 11 -0.54 -11.12 -14.07
C LYS A 11 -1.19 -9.91 -14.77
N ASN A 12 -1.11 -8.74 -14.13
CA ASN A 12 -1.76 -7.52 -14.62
C ASN A 12 -0.78 -6.50 -15.22
N LEU A 13 0.51 -6.83 -15.34
CA LEU A 13 1.54 -5.86 -15.69
C LEU A 13 1.32 -5.24 -17.09
N GLU A 14 1.01 -6.07 -18.09
CA GLU A 14 0.71 -5.58 -19.46
C GLU A 14 -0.53 -4.68 -19.48
N TRP A 15 -1.54 -5.03 -18.69
CA TRP A 15 -2.74 -4.22 -18.58
C TRP A 15 -2.42 -2.87 -17.91
N LEU A 16 -1.64 -2.87 -16.82
CA LEU A 16 -1.19 -1.64 -16.13
C LEU A 16 -0.44 -0.72 -17.09
N VAL A 17 0.53 -1.23 -17.84
CA VAL A 17 1.29 -0.44 -18.81
C VAL A 17 0.36 0.15 -19.88
N LYS A 18 -0.64 -0.60 -20.36
CA LYS A 18 -1.65 -0.10 -21.31
C LYS A 18 -2.53 1.01 -20.76
N GLN A 19 -2.65 1.14 -19.41
CA GLN A 19 -3.35 2.27 -18.78
C GLN A 19 -2.49 3.55 -18.73
N ASN A 20 -1.31 3.55 -19.34
CA ASN A 20 -0.36 4.67 -19.33
C ASN A 20 0.11 5.05 -17.91
N VAL A 21 0.24 4.05 -17.02
CA VAL A 21 0.80 4.22 -15.69
C VAL A 21 2.25 3.71 -15.64
N GLN A 22 3.06 4.35 -14.81
CA GLN A 22 4.38 3.85 -14.47
C GLN A 22 4.30 2.98 -13.21
N VAL A 23 4.97 1.84 -13.22
CA VAL A 23 4.96 0.88 -12.12
C VAL A 23 6.30 0.85 -11.41
N LEU A 24 6.34 1.35 -10.18
CA LEU A 24 7.47 1.17 -9.29
C LEU A 24 7.18 -0.03 -8.36
N TRP A 25 7.89 -1.12 -8.56
CA TRP A 25 7.59 -2.41 -7.94
C TRP A 25 8.70 -2.88 -7.01
N GLN A 26 8.45 -2.90 -5.70
CA GLN A 26 9.31 -3.56 -4.72
C GLN A 26 8.90 -5.02 -4.59
N SER A 27 9.62 -5.92 -5.23
CA SER A 27 9.32 -7.36 -5.25
C SER A 27 9.74 -8.08 -3.96
N GLY A 28 10.72 -7.55 -3.24
CA GLY A 28 11.32 -8.16 -2.06
C GLY A 28 12.48 -9.10 -2.41
N LYS A 29 13.39 -9.28 -1.45
CA LYS A 29 14.65 -10.03 -1.65
C LYS A 29 14.45 -11.44 -2.19
N LEU A 30 13.46 -12.17 -1.66
CA LEU A 30 13.22 -13.56 -2.03
C LEU A 30 12.75 -13.74 -3.48
N TYR A 31 12.10 -12.73 -4.04
CA TYR A 31 11.42 -12.83 -5.33
C TYR A 31 12.06 -11.94 -6.40
N TYR A 32 13.05 -11.12 -6.05
CA TYR A 32 13.64 -10.15 -6.99
C TYR A 32 14.22 -10.83 -8.24
N GLN A 33 14.89 -11.97 -8.09
CA GLN A 33 15.49 -12.68 -9.22
C GLN A 33 14.43 -13.18 -10.22
N GLU A 34 13.24 -13.52 -9.76
CA GLU A 34 12.13 -13.96 -10.59
C GLU A 34 11.52 -12.79 -11.37
N TYR A 35 11.32 -11.63 -10.70
CA TYR A 35 10.58 -10.50 -11.29
C TYR A 35 11.48 -9.46 -11.96
N ARG A 36 12.80 -9.46 -11.74
CA ARG A 36 13.73 -8.51 -12.38
C ARG A 36 13.70 -8.53 -13.92
N LYS A 37 13.25 -9.61 -14.53
CA LYS A 37 13.06 -9.73 -15.98
C LYS A 37 12.12 -8.67 -16.56
N TYR A 38 11.25 -8.08 -15.75
CA TYR A 38 10.29 -7.05 -16.16
C TYR A 38 10.86 -5.63 -16.12
N GLN A 39 12.07 -5.43 -15.61
CA GLN A 39 12.68 -4.09 -15.54
C GLN A 39 13.01 -3.49 -16.91
N ASP A 40 13.05 -4.31 -17.95
CA ASP A 40 13.32 -3.87 -19.33
C ASP A 40 12.03 -3.42 -20.06
N LEU A 41 10.86 -3.57 -19.44
CA LEU A 41 9.61 -3.03 -19.95
C LEU A 41 9.55 -1.53 -19.71
N GLU A 42 9.19 -0.78 -20.75
CA GLU A 42 8.99 0.66 -20.63
C GLU A 42 7.92 0.99 -19.58
N GLY A 43 8.20 1.94 -18.71
CA GLY A 43 7.30 2.32 -17.61
C GLY A 43 7.32 1.38 -16.40
N VAL A 44 8.17 0.36 -16.36
CA VAL A 44 8.27 -0.56 -15.24
C VAL A 44 9.65 -0.49 -14.58
N LYS A 45 9.68 -0.32 -13.28
CA LYS A 45 10.90 -0.38 -12.46
C LYS A 45 10.73 -1.41 -11.35
N VAL A 46 11.46 -2.52 -11.44
CA VAL A 46 11.48 -3.56 -10.40
C VAL A 46 12.69 -3.38 -9.50
N LEU A 47 12.47 -3.37 -8.20
CA LEU A 47 13.51 -3.25 -7.18
C LEU A 47 13.37 -4.36 -6.14
N GLU A 48 14.50 -4.85 -5.66
CA GLU A 48 14.54 -5.76 -4.51
C GLU A 48 14.00 -5.07 -3.26
N PHE A 49 14.50 -3.86 -3.01
CA PHE A 49 14.15 -3.00 -1.89
C PHE A 49 14.27 -1.53 -2.30
N ILE A 50 13.38 -0.68 -1.80
CA ILE A 50 13.39 0.76 -2.04
C ILE A 50 14.04 1.44 -0.84
N ASN A 51 15.32 1.85 -0.98
CA ASN A 51 16.06 2.50 0.11
C ASN A 51 15.52 3.90 0.44
N ARG A 52 15.02 4.62 -0.57
CA ARG A 52 14.45 5.96 -0.41
C ARG A 52 12.95 5.91 -0.64
N MET A 53 12.26 5.25 0.34
CA MET A 53 10.81 5.11 0.31
C MET A 53 10.09 6.46 0.31
N ASP A 54 10.68 7.48 0.92
CA ASP A 54 10.20 8.86 0.88
C ASP A 54 10.04 9.41 -0.53
N TYR A 55 11.01 9.17 -1.42
CA TYR A 55 10.90 9.55 -2.82
C TYR A 55 9.90 8.70 -3.60
N ALA A 56 9.83 7.40 -3.30
CA ALA A 56 8.84 6.52 -3.91
C ALA A 56 7.41 6.98 -3.58
N TYR A 57 7.14 7.29 -2.33
CA TYR A 57 5.84 7.80 -1.91
C TYR A 57 5.53 9.19 -2.49
N ALA A 58 6.53 10.08 -2.57
CA ALA A 58 6.35 11.39 -3.19
C ALA A 58 5.97 11.29 -4.66
N ALA A 59 6.58 10.35 -5.40
CA ALA A 59 6.35 10.14 -6.82
C ALA A 59 5.05 9.37 -7.12
N ALA A 60 4.55 8.57 -6.17
CA ALA A 60 3.37 7.76 -6.39
C ALA A 60 2.09 8.59 -6.40
N ASP A 61 1.17 8.29 -7.33
CA ASP A 61 -0.19 8.82 -7.33
C ASP A 61 -1.14 7.86 -6.61
N VAL A 62 -0.94 6.56 -6.77
CA VAL A 62 -1.71 5.48 -6.13
C VAL A 62 -0.75 4.41 -5.60
N ILE A 63 -1.05 3.85 -4.46
CA ILE A 63 -0.21 2.84 -3.80
C ILE A 63 -0.98 1.53 -3.65
N ILE A 64 -0.36 0.41 -4.03
CA ILE A 64 -0.85 -0.93 -3.73
C ILE A 64 0.03 -1.50 -2.61
N SER A 65 -0.57 -1.91 -1.50
CA SER A 65 0.18 -2.37 -0.33
C SER A 65 -0.49 -3.51 0.41
N ARG A 66 0.29 -4.27 1.15
CA ARG A 66 -0.20 -5.11 2.24
C ARG A 66 -0.62 -4.24 3.43
N ALA A 67 -1.47 -4.78 4.31
CA ALA A 67 -2.04 -4.04 5.44
C ALA A 67 -1.38 -4.40 6.78
N GLY A 68 -0.05 -4.45 6.81
CA GLY A 68 0.70 -4.53 8.07
C GLY A 68 0.53 -3.26 8.89
N ALA A 69 0.54 -3.36 10.23
CA ALA A 69 0.30 -2.22 11.12
C ALA A 69 1.28 -1.05 10.87
N SER A 70 2.57 -1.34 10.72
CA SER A 70 3.58 -0.32 10.41
C SER A 70 3.36 0.31 9.04
N SER A 71 3.01 -0.49 8.02
CA SER A 71 2.72 0.02 6.69
C SER A 71 1.51 0.95 6.68
N ILE A 72 0.44 0.60 7.41
CA ILE A 72 -0.75 1.46 7.53
C ILE A 72 -0.39 2.78 8.21
N SER A 73 0.34 2.74 9.33
CA SER A 73 0.76 3.95 10.04
C SER A 73 1.57 4.89 9.15
N GLU A 74 2.48 4.33 8.36
CA GLU A 74 3.29 5.07 7.39
C GLU A 74 2.42 5.66 6.26
N LEU A 75 1.53 4.85 5.67
CA LEU A 75 0.65 5.28 4.59
C LEU A 75 -0.38 6.34 5.03
N CYS A 76 -0.82 6.32 6.28
CA CYS A 76 -1.63 7.39 6.86
C CYS A 76 -0.87 8.74 6.86
N ILE A 77 0.44 8.73 7.18
CA ILE A 77 1.26 9.94 7.13
C ILE A 77 1.50 10.39 5.68
N VAL A 78 1.73 9.45 4.78
CA VAL A 78 1.91 9.71 3.34
C VAL A 78 0.68 10.36 2.72
N GLY A 79 -0.52 9.89 3.06
CA GLY A 79 -1.78 10.50 2.63
C GLY A 79 -2.06 10.38 1.13
N LYS A 80 -1.63 9.32 0.49
CA LYS A 80 -1.94 8.98 -0.92
C LYS A 80 -3.09 7.99 -0.99
N PRO A 81 -3.80 7.86 -2.13
CA PRO A 81 -4.79 6.81 -2.35
C PRO A 81 -4.13 5.43 -2.23
N VAL A 82 -4.73 4.53 -1.47
CA VAL A 82 -4.21 3.18 -1.25
C VAL A 82 -5.25 2.13 -1.61
N LEU A 83 -4.80 1.10 -2.34
CA LEU A 83 -5.49 -0.17 -2.46
C LEU A 83 -4.77 -1.21 -1.58
N PHE A 84 -5.39 -1.60 -0.48
CA PHE A 84 -4.88 -2.67 0.37
C PHE A 84 -5.21 -4.05 -0.17
N ILE A 85 -4.22 -4.95 -0.15
CA ILE A 85 -4.38 -6.37 -0.43
C ILE A 85 -3.90 -7.12 0.82
N PRO A 86 -4.79 -7.32 1.83
CA PRO A 86 -4.42 -7.98 3.06
C PRO A 86 -4.07 -9.44 2.83
N SER A 87 -3.09 -9.97 3.59
CA SER A 87 -2.78 -11.40 3.62
C SER A 87 -3.71 -12.10 4.59
N PRO A 88 -4.44 -13.15 4.17
CA PRO A 88 -5.25 -13.95 5.08
C PRO A 88 -4.42 -14.90 5.94
N ASN A 89 -3.16 -15.17 5.53
CA ASN A 89 -2.27 -16.15 6.16
C ASN A 89 -1.43 -15.57 7.31
N VAL A 90 -1.98 -14.62 8.04
CA VAL A 90 -1.37 -14.05 9.25
C VAL A 90 -2.21 -14.37 10.47
N ALA A 91 -1.57 -14.43 11.67
CA ALA A 91 -2.26 -14.73 12.91
C ALA A 91 -3.54 -13.88 13.05
N GLU A 92 -4.67 -14.50 13.38
CA GLU A 92 -5.97 -13.87 13.63
C GLU A 92 -6.48 -12.91 12.53
N ASP A 93 -6.02 -13.07 11.29
CA ASP A 93 -6.38 -12.20 10.14
C ASP A 93 -6.16 -10.70 10.42
N HIS A 94 -5.08 -10.37 11.12
CA HIS A 94 -4.78 -9.00 11.50
C HIS A 94 -4.73 -8.03 10.33
N GLN A 95 -4.21 -8.47 9.15
CA GLN A 95 -4.12 -7.56 8.01
C GLN A 95 -5.48 -7.15 7.47
N THR A 96 -6.45 -8.06 7.43
CA THR A 96 -7.81 -7.70 7.02
C THR A 96 -8.44 -6.72 8.01
N LYS A 97 -8.32 -6.98 9.32
CA LYS A 97 -8.82 -6.08 10.36
C LYS A 97 -8.18 -4.69 10.27
N ASN A 98 -6.86 -4.64 10.07
CA ASN A 98 -6.12 -3.40 9.91
C ASN A 98 -6.58 -2.61 8.66
N ALA A 99 -6.74 -3.29 7.52
CA ALA A 99 -7.24 -2.64 6.30
C ALA A 99 -8.65 -2.10 6.50
N MET A 100 -9.55 -2.90 7.09
CA MET A 100 -10.93 -2.49 7.37
C MET A 100 -11.00 -1.23 8.24
N ALA A 101 -10.14 -1.10 9.25
CA ALA A 101 -10.11 0.09 10.10
C ALA A 101 -9.87 1.40 9.31
N VAL A 102 -9.19 1.33 8.16
CA VAL A 102 -8.98 2.47 7.25
C VAL A 102 -10.13 2.59 6.24
N VAL A 103 -10.58 1.46 5.70
CA VAL A 103 -11.68 1.40 4.71
C VAL A 103 -12.98 1.91 5.30
N ASP A 104 -13.32 1.55 6.55
CA ASP A 104 -14.53 2.00 7.27
C ASP A 104 -14.54 3.54 7.50
N LYS A 105 -13.38 4.18 7.38
CA LYS A 105 -13.23 5.65 7.41
C LYS A 105 -13.12 6.27 6.01
N ASN A 106 -13.45 5.52 4.96
CA ASN A 106 -13.26 5.95 3.58
C ASN A 106 -11.83 6.42 3.26
N GLY A 107 -10.82 5.84 3.95
CA GLY A 107 -9.42 6.23 3.79
C GLY A 107 -8.65 5.38 2.77
N ALA A 108 -9.19 4.24 2.37
CA ALA A 108 -8.55 3.36 1.39
C ALA A 108 -9.58 2.44 0.71
N LEU A 109 -9.15 1.78 -0.36
CA LEU A 109 -9.84 0.61 -0.90
C LEU A 109 -9.17 -0.67 -0.40
N MET A 110 -9.90 -1.76 -0.42
CA MET A 110 -9.38 -3.09 -0.09
C MET A 110 -9.87 -4.11 -1.12
N LEU A 111 -8.98 -5.03 -1.47
CA LEU A 111 -9.28 -6.20 -2.28
C LEU A 111 -8.73 -7.43 -1.58
N LYS A 112 -9.60 -8.37 -1.22
CA LYS A 112 -9.19 -9.64 -0.58
C LYS A 112 -8.48 -10.54 -1.59
N GLU A 113 -7.62 -11.43 -1.11
CA GLU A 113 -6.94 -12.40 -1.99
C GLU A 113 -7.92 -13.33 -2.73
N SER A 114 -9.11 -13.58 -2.18
CA SER A 114 -10.18 -14.34 -2.83
C SER A 114 -10.90 -13.57 -3.95
N GLU A 115 -10.63 -12.28 -4.13
CA GLU A 115 -11.33 -11.39 -5.07
C GLU A 115 -10.36 -10.74 -6.06
N LEU A 116 -9.16 -11.31 -6.24
CA LEU A 116 -8.13 -10.73 -7.12
C LEU A 116 -8.52 -10.72 -8.61
N ASP A 117 -9.52 -11.47 -9.00
CA ASP A 117 -10.15 -11.41 -10.32
C ASP A 117 -10.79 -10.03 -10.60
N LYS A 118 -11.22 -9.30 -9.56
CA LYS A 118 -11.80 -7.96 -9.66
C LYS A 118 -10.76 -6.84 -9.68
N PHE A 119 -9.46 -7.17 -9.67
CA PHE A 119 -8.39 -6.18 -9.53
C PHE A 119 -8.46 -5.08 -10.59
N GLN A 120 -8.64 -5.45 -11.85
CA GLN A 120 -8.67 -4.48 -12.96
C GLN A 120 -9.83 -3.49 -12.78
N ASP A 121 -11.03 -3.97 -12.48
CA ASP A 121 -12.21 -3.11 -12.31
C ASP A 121 -12.03 -2.14 -11.13
N VAL A 122 -11.56 -2.65 -9.99
CA VAL A 122 -11.34 -1.85 -8.78
C VAL A 122 -10.23 -0.82 -9.01
N PHE A 123 -9.11 -1.24 -9.58
CA PHE A 123 -7.96 -0.36 -9.78
C PHE A 123 -8.22 0.67 -10.88
N GLU A 124 -8.89 0.29 -11.97
CA GLU A 124 -9.31 1.21 -13.02
C GLU A 124 -10.26 2.28 -12.50
N SER A 125 -11.23 1.90 -11.65
CA SER A 125 -12.14 2.86 -11.02
C SER A 125 -11.38 3.87 -10.15
N LEU A 126 -10.29 3.44 -9.51
CA LEU A 126 -9.44 4.32 -8.71
C LEU A 126 -8.57 5.22 -9.60
N LEU A 127 -8.01 4.71 -10.71
CA LEU A 127 -7.19 5.49 -11.63
C LEU A 127 -7.97 6.61 -12.33
N LYS A 128 -9.23 6.36 -12.68
CA LYS A 128 -10.06 7.27 -13.48
C LYS A 128 -10.84 8.31 -12.66
N ASP A 129 -10.99 8.12 -11.36
CA ASP A 129 -11.78 8.99 -10.50
C ASP A 129 -10.89 9.85 -9.58
N GLU A 130 -10.49 11.02 -10.07
CA GLU A 130 -9.71 11.98 -9.30
C GLU A 130 -10.41 12.45 -8.01
N ASN A 131 -11.75 12.53 -8.00
CA ASN A 131 -12.47 12.95 -6.80
C ASN A 131 -12.35 11.89 -5.72
N LYS A 132 -12.49 10.62 -6.11
CA LYS A 132 -12.28 9.48 -5.22
C LYS A 132 -10.85 9.44 -4.68
N GLN A 133 -9.85 9.67 -5.54
CA GLN A 133 -8.45 9.75 -5.10
C GLN A 133 -8.25 10.86 -4.06
N LYS A 134 -8.79 12.05 -4.30
CA LYS A 134 -8.71 13.19 -3.37
C LYS A 134 -9.42 12.90 -2.05
N GLU A 135 -10.59 12.27 -2.10
CA GLU A 135 -11.36 11.87 -0.92
C GLU A 135 -10.57 10.85 -0.07
N LEU A 136 -10.10 9.76 -0.68
CA LEU A 136 -9.31 8.74 0.00
C LEU A 136 -8.04 9.33 0.63
N SER A 137 -7.30 10.17 -0.12
CA SER A 137 -6.10 10.86 0.37
C SER A 137 -6.39 11.74 1.58
N LYS A 138 -7.47 12.50 1.54
CA LYS A 138 -7.89 13.36 2.67
C LYS A 138 -8.22 12.52 3.90
N ASN A 139 -8.99 11.47 3.72
CA ASN A 139 -9.50 10.66 4.82
C ASN A 139 -8.39 9.82 5.47
N ILE A 140 -7.54 9.15 4.68
CA ILE A 140 -6.42 8.39 5.23
C ILE A 140 -5.45 9.28 6.02
N LYS A 141 -5.20 10.51 5.55
CA LYS A 141 -4.33 11.46 6.22
C LYS A 141 -4.87 11.91 7.58
N GLN A 142 -6.20 11.93 7.77
CA GLN A 142 -6.82 12.24 9.06
C GLN A 142 -6.57 11.15 10.12
N LEU A 143 -6.19 9.94 9.71
CA LEU A 143 -5.86 8.83 10.59
C LEU A 143 -4.39 8.83 11.02
N ALA A 144 -3.58 9.75 10.49
CA ALA A 144 -2.16 9.85 10.81
C ALA A 144 -1.92 10.25 12.26
N LEU A 145 -0.93 9.61 12.88
CA LEU A 145 -0.47 9.92 14.23
C LEU A 145 1.02 10.34 14.21
N PRO A 146 1.37 11.50 13.62
CA PRO A 146 2.76 11.88 13.40
C PRO A 146 3.55 12.09 14.69
N LYS A 147 2.88 12.31 15.82
CA LYS A 147 3.47 12.50 17.16
C LYS A 147 3.34 11.26 18.05
N ALA A 148 3.09 10.08 17.50
CA ALA A 148 2.88 8.87 18.31
C ALA A 148 4.05 8.58 19.27
N THR A 149 5.28 8.72 18.83
CA THR A 149 6.48 8.52 19.67
C THR A 149 6.52 9.51 20.85
N GLU A 150 6.22 10.78 20.60
CA GLU A 150 6.16 11.84 21.64
C GLU A 150 5.07 11.52 22.68
N HIS A 151 3.89 11.12 22.20
CA HIS A 151 2.79 10.73 23.08
C HIS A 151 3.15 9.53 23.95
N ILE A 152 3.76 8.50 23.39
CA ILE A 152 4.20 7.31 24.14
C ILE A 152 5.26 7.70 25.20
N ALA A 153 6.26 8.50 24.82
CA ALA A 153 7.30 8.96 25.74
C ALA A 153 6.68 9.72 26.94
N ASN A 154 5.76 10.64 26.66
CA ASN A 154 5.06 11.41 27.70
C ASN A 154 4.25 10.51 28.66
N GLU A 155 3.61 9.43 28.15
CA GLU A 155 2.90 8.48 29.02
C GLU A 155 3.86 7.67 29.89
N VAL A 156 5.01 7.26 29.36
CA VAL A 156 6.06 6.57 30.12
C VAL A 156 6.60 7.49 31.23
N GLU A 157 6.90 8.75 30.93
CA GLU A 157 7.36 9.73 31.94
C GLU A 157 6.36 9.92 33.06
N LYS A 158 5.06 9.99 32.78
CA LYS A 158 4.00 10.08 33.83
C LYS A 158 4.00 8.87 34.76
N LEU A 159 4.36 7.68 34.27
CA LEU A 159 4.42 6.46 35.06
C LEU A 159 5.65 6.44 35.98
N ILE A 160 6.78 6.98 35.51
CA ILE A 160 8.04 7.02 36.27
C ILE A 160 7.98 8.09 37.39
N ASN A 161 7.28 9.19 37.14
CA ASN A 161 7.19 10.32 38.07
C ASN A 161 5.98 10.23 39.06
N ARG A 162 5.37 9.05 39.17
CA ARG A 162 4.38 8.72 40.22
C ARG A 162 5.05 8.10 41.42
#